data_c5c4c8444b9ba8491d5b326c0e4c8509
#
_entry.id   c5c4c8444b9ba8491d5b326c0e4c8509
#
_cell.length_a   1.000
_cell.length_b   1.000
_cell.length_c   1.000
_cell.angle_alpha   90.00
_cell.angle_beta   90.00
_cell.angle_gamma   90.00
#
_symmetry.space_group_name_H-M   'P 1'
#
loop_
_entity.id
_entity.type
_entity.pdbx_description
1 polymer ?
#
loop_
_entity_poly.entity_id
_entity_poly.type
_entity_poly.pdbx_seq_one_letter_code
_entity_poly.pdbx_strand_id
1 'polypeptide(L)'
;MTTTMGEEARNYLYQRGLTDEVLKHFRIGLAPPERNYLYQRLSGQYRDEDFLDSGLFYLSDANQFVDTFHNRIMFPLTNDQGKVIAFSGRIWQKTDSQTSKYKNSRSTAIFNKSYELYHMDRAKKSSGKTSEIYLMEGFMDVIAAYRAGIENAVASMGTALSREHVEHLKRLTKKLVLVYDGDKAGQAATLKALDEIGDIPVQIVSMPDNLDPDEYL
;
A
#
# COMPACT_ATOMS: atom_id res chain seq x y z
N MET A 1 -7.18 16.00 -6.26
CA MET A 1 -6.12 16.95 -5.86
C MET A 1 -6.26 18.25 -6.65
N THR A 2 -7.30 19.02 -6.36
CA THR A 2 -7.64 20.28 -7.11
C THR A 2 -7.37 21.57 -6.33
N THR A 3 -6.82 21.47 -5.12
CA THR A 3 -6.38 22.59 -4.28
C THR A 3 -4.92 22.90 -4.53
N THR A 4 -4.42 24.07 -4.13
CA THR A 4 -3.01 24.48 -4.24
C THR A 4 -2.08 23.44 -3.59
N MET A 5 -2.40 22.97 -2.40
CA MET A 5 -1.65 21.89 -1.74
C MET A 5 -1.74 20.57 -2.51
N GLY A 6 -2.88 20.28 -3.13
CA GLY A 6 -3.04 19.13 -4.00
C GLY A 6 -2.16 19.20 -5.24
N GLU A 7 -1.89 20.40 -5.77
CA GLU A 7 -0.96 20.63 -6.87
C GLU A 7 0.50 20.35 -6.45
N GLU A 8 0.91 20.83 -5.29
CA GLU A 8 2.26 20.55 -4.76
C GLU A 8 2.49 19.05 -4.56
N ALA A 9 1.53 18.35 -3.95
CA ALA A 9 1.61 16.90 -3.77
C ALA A 9 1.61 16.15 -5.11
N ARG A 10 0.85 16.64 -6.11
CA ARG A 10 0.85 16.09 -7.47
C ARG A 10 2.20 16.31 -8.14
N ASN A 11 2.77 17.50 -8.05
CA ASN A 11 4.09 17.82 -8.60
C ASN A 11 5.17 16.91 -7.99
N TYR A 12 5.11 16.66 -6.67
CA TYR A 12 6.00 15.70 -6.02
C TYR A 12 5.86 14.29 -6.63
N LEU A 13 4.64 13.83 -6.91
CA LEU A 13 4.41 12.52 -7.53
C LEU A 13 4.86 12.49 -8.99
N TYR A 14 4.68 13.59 -9.74
CA TYR A 14 5.20 13.70 -11.10
C TYR A 14 6.72 13.66 -11.18
N GLN A 15 7.42 14.28 -10.21
CA GLN A 15 8.88 14.19 -10.10
C GLN A 15 9.36 12.77 -9.83
N ARG A 16 8.49 11.91 -9.28
CA ARG A 16 8.71 10.47 -9.13
C ARG A 16 8.22 9.65 -10.32
N GLY A 17 7.93 10.30 -11.43
CA GLY A 17 7.54 9.63 -12.67
C GLY A 17 6.08 9.13 -12.73
N LEU A 18 5.21 9.50 -11.78
CA LEU A 18 3.80 9.13 -11.86
C LEU A 18 3.06 10.12 -12.79
N THR A 19 2.13 9.59 -13.58
CA THR A 19 1.26 10.39 -14.46
C THR A 19 -0.15 10.48 -13.88
N ASP A 20 -0.99 11.37 -14.41
CA ASP A 20 -2.40 11.46 -14.00
C ASP A 20 -3.16 10.14 -14.22
N GLU A 21 -2.81 9.40 -15.26
CA GLU A 21 -3.37 8.07 -15.53
C GLU A 21 -3.04 7.09 -14.40
N VAL A 22 -1.78 7.05 -13.96
CA VAL A 22 -1.31 6.23 -12.84
C VAL A 22 -1.99 6.65 -11.54
N LEU A 23 -2.04 7.97 -11.26
CA LEU A 23 -2.72 8.50 -10.07
C LEU A 23 -4.20 8.09 -10.02
N LYS A 24 -4.88 8.15 -11.16
CA LYS A 24 -6.28 7.74 -11.30
C LYS A 24 -6.43 6.21 -11.17
N HIS A 25 -5.56 5.45 -11.80
CA HIS A 25 -5.59 3.98 -11.74
C HIS A 25 -5.49 3.49 -10.29
N PHE A 26 -4.51 3.98 -9.53
CA PHE A 26 -4.30 3.63 -8.13
C PHE A 26 -5.16 4.43 -7.15
N ARG A 27 -5.98 5.37 -7.64
CA ARG A 27 -6.86 6.24 -6.84
C ARG A 27 -6.10 6.99 -5.75
N ILE A 28 -4.86 7.44 -6.08
CA ILE A 28 -3.99 8.14 -5.16
C ILE A 28 -4.60 9.51 -4.82
N GLY A 29 -4.67 9.82 -3.52
CA GLY A 29 -5.25 11.04 -2.98
C GLY A 29 -4.29 11.80 -2.07
N LEU A 30 -4.80 12.85 -1.44
CA LEU A 30 -4.11 13.62 -0.40
C LEU A 30 -5.03 13.81 0.80
N ALA A 31 -4.54 13.44 1.99
CA ALA A 31 -5.13 13.87 3.25
C ALA A 31 -4.58 15.27 3.58
N PRO A 32 -5.45 16.28 3.77
CA PRO A 32 -5.04 17.63 4.09
C PRO A 32 -4.26 17.73 5.41
N PRO A 33 -3.62 18.88 5.72
CA PRO A 33 -2.81 19.04 6.92
C PRO A 33 -3.63 19.15 8.19
N GLU A 34 -4.89 19.56 8.09
CA GLU A 34 -5.79 19.73 9.22
C GLU A 34 -6.06 18.37 9.89
N ARG A 35 -5.84 18.32 11.21
CA ARG A 35 -5.89 17.07 11.98
C ARG A 35 -7.29 16.49 12.18
N ASN A 36 -8.33 17.22 11.83
CA ASN A 36 -9.74 16.84 11.98
C ASN A 36 -10.58 17.15 10.74
N TYR A 37 -9.95 17.29 9.59
CA TYR A 37 -10.61 17.64 8.33
C TYR A 37 -11.69 16.65 7.92
N LEU A 38 -11.37 15.35 7.97
CA LEU A 38 -12.31 14.29 7.61
C LEU A 38 -13.40 14.16 8.65
N TYR A 39 -13.05 14.23 9.95
CA TYR A 39 -14.02 14.19 11.04
C TYR A 39 -15.07 15.32 10.91
N GLN A 40 -14.63 16.56 10.68
CA GLN A 40 -15.56 17.68 10.51
C GLN A 40 -16.55 17.50 9.36
N ARG A 41 -16.17 16.81 8.29
CA ARG A 41 -17.04 16.54 7.14
C ARG A 41 -18.03 15.41 7.38
N LEU A 42 -17.72 14.48 8.25
CA LEU A 42 -18.51 13.28 8.51
C LEU A 42 -19.26 13.37 9.86
N SER A 43 -18.93 14.32 10.70
CA SER A 43 -19.58 14.55 12.00
C SER A 43 -21.08 14.74 11.81
N GLY A 44 -21.86 14.07 12.65
CA GLY A 44 -23.33 14.06 12.58
C GLY A 44 -23.95 13.11 11.54
N GLN A 45 -23.12 12.43 10.72
CA GLN A 45 -23.58 11.45 9.74
C GLN A 45 -23.44 10.00 10.24
N TYR A 46 -22.53 9.77 11.19
CA TYR A 46 -22.22 8.46 11.76
C TYR A 46 -22.11 8.55 13.27
N ARG A 47 -22.22 7.41 13.97
CA ARG A 47 -22.04 7.33 15.43
C ARG A 47 -20.56 7.40 15.79
N ASP A 48 -20.24 7.81 17.01
CA ASP A 48 -18.87 7.88 17.51
C ASP A 48 -18.15 6.52 17.47
N GLU A 49 -18.88 5.44 17.73
CA GLU A 49 -18.36 4.08 17.63
C GLU A 49 -17.93 3.74 16.18
N ASP A 50 -18.71 4.13 15.18
CA ASP A 50 -18.40 3.88 13.78
C ASP A 50 -17.11 4.62 13.35
N PHE A 51 -16.87 5.82 13.89
CA PHE A 51 -15.61 6.54 13.67
C PHE A 51 -14.42 5.77 14.23
N LEU A 52 -14.50 5.29 15.46
CA LEU A 52 -13.41 4.51 16.08
C LEU A 52 -13.19 3.19 15.34
N ASP A 53 -14.24 2.46 15.02
CA ASP A 53 -14.16 1.16 14.37
C ASP A 53 -13.62 1.23 12.93
N SER A 54 -13.82 2.37 12.26
CA SER A 54 -13.30 2.58 10.89
C SER A 54 -11.77 2.52 10.77
N GLY A 55 -11.02 2.75 11.88
CA GLY A 55 -9.56 2.92 11.86
C GLY A 55 -9.08 4.21 11.20
N LEU A 56 -10.00 5.10 10.80
CA LEU A 56 -9.68 6.41 10.20
C LEU A 56 -9.54 7.51 11.25
N PHE A 57 -9.95 7.25 12.49
CA PHE A 57 -9.94 8.22 13.58
C PHE A 57 -9.40 7.59 14.87
N TYR A 58 -8.95 8.46 15.75
CA TYR A 58 -8.61 8.12 17.14
C TYR A 58 -8.99 9.28 18.06
N LEU A 59 -9.11 9.00 19.36
CA LEU A 59 -9.31 10.05 20.37
C LEU A 59 -7.94 10.55 20.85
N SER A 60 -7.79 11.86 20.91
CA SER A 60 -6.68 12.53 21.58
C SER A 60 -6.81 12.42 23.10
N ASP A 61 -5.75 12.82 23.83
CA ASP A 61 -5.78 12.90 25.32
C ASP A 61 -6.89 13.84 25.83
N ALA A 62 -7.29 14.82 25.02
CA ALA A 62 -8.42 15.72 25.30
C ALA A 62 -9.78 15.13 24.90
N ASN A 63 -9.86 13.85 24.59
CA ASN A 63 -11.06 13.13 24.14
C ASN A 63 -11.73 13.74 22.89
N GLN A 64 -10.93 14.28 21.97
CA GLN A 64 -11.38 14.83 20.70
C GLN A 64 -11.00 13.89 19.55
N PHE A 65 -11.89 13.75 18.57
CA PHE A 65 -11.59 12.98 17.36
C PHE A 65 -10.52 13.65 16.52
N VAL A 66 -9.55 12.87 16.12
CA VAL A 66 -8.43 13.25 15.27
C VAL A 66 -8.34 12.27 14.09
N ASP A 67 -8.12 12.80 12.89
CA ASP A 67 -7.93 12.00 11.69
C ASP A 67 -6.62 11.20 11.80
N THR A 68 -6.68 9.91 11.52
CA THR A 68 -5.49 9.03 11.52
C THR A 68 -4.47 9.48 10.48
N PHE A 69 -4.95 10.02 9.37
CA PHE A 69 -4.13 10.50 8.26
C PHE A 69 -4.32 12.00 8.07
N HIS A 70 -3.25 12.74 8.14
CA HIS A 70 -3.19 14.17 7.81
C HIS A 70 -1.83 14.48 7.17
N ASN A 71 -1.80 15.43 6.25
CA ASN A 71 -0.62 15.83 5.47
C ASN A 71 0.12 14.62 4.85
N ARG A 72 -0.63 13.69 4.22
CA ARG A 72 -0.08 12.48 3.62
C ARG A 72 -0.68 12.21 2.25
N ILE A 73 0.14 11.73 1.33
CA ILE A 73 -0.33 11.08 0.11
C ILE A 73 -0.97 9.76 0.50
N MET A 74 -2.19 9.53 -0.01
CA MET A 74 -3.03 8.43 0.40
C MET A 74 -3.12 7.37 -0.70
N PHE A 75 -2.88 6.13 -0.29
CA PHE A 75 -3.05 4.93 -1.11
C PHE A 75 -4.21 4.12 -0.55
N PRO A 76 -5.34 4.01 -1.26
CA PRO A 76 -6.44 3.16 -0.82
C PRO A 76 -6.05 1.68 -0.93
N LEU A 77 -6.41 0.91 0.08
CA LEU A 77 -6.26 -0.54 0.11
C LEU A 77 -7.61 -1.17 -0.19
N THR A 78 -7.61 -2.15 -1.09
CA THR A 78 -8.82 -2.79 -1.56
C THR A 78 -8.84 -4.27 -1.23
N ASN A 79 -10.05 -4.78 -0.99
CA ASN A 79 -10.26 -6.22 -0.97
C ASN A 79 -10.31 -6.79 -2.40
N ASP A 80 -10.43 -8.10 -2.54
CA ASP A 80 -10.50 -8.83 -3.81
C ASP A 80 -11.60 -8.38 -4.76
N GLN A 81 -12.61 -7.66 -4.25
CA GLN A 81 -13.72 -7.12 -5.04
C GLN A 81 -13.46 -5.67 -5.49
N GLY A 82 -12.32 -5.08 -5.12
CA GLY A 82 -11.96 -3.69 -5.41
C GLY A 82 -12.65 -2.66 -4.52
N LYS A 83 -13.30 -3.07 -3.43
CA LYS A 83 -13.86 -2.16 -2.42
C LYS A 83 -12.75 -1.66 -1.52
N VAL A 84 -12.72 -0.36 -1.24
CA VAL A 84 -11.76 0.23 -0.29
C VAL A 84 -12.10 -0.23 1.12
N ILE A 85 -11.12 -0.81 1.80
CA ILE A 85 -11.25 -1.37 3.16
C ILE A 85 -10.29 -0.73 4.15
N ALA A 86 -9.25 -0.04 3.67
CA ALA A 86 -8.26 0.64 4.49
C ALA A 86 -7.46 1.64 3.65
N PHE A 87 -6.50 2.30 4.28
CA PHE A 87 -5.60 3.24 3.62
C PHE A 87 -4.16 3.08 4.14
N SER A 88 -3.21 3.47 3.29
CA SER A 88 -1.86 3.81 3.68
C SER A 88 -1.57 5.27 3.36
N GLY A 89 -0.86 5.96 4.24
CA GLY A 89 -0.50 7.35 4.07
C GLY A 89 1.02 7.54 4.07
N ARG A 90 1.58 8.08 2.99
CA ARG A 90 3.02 8.39 2.85
C ARG A 90 3.28 9.88 3.13
N ILE A 91 4.31 10.19 3.92
CA ILE A 91 4.81 11.56 4.01
C ILE A 91 5.45 11.96 2.67
N TRP A 92 5.25 13.21 2.25
CA TRP A 92 5.74 13.73 0.97
C TRP A 92 6.54 15.03 1.12
N GLN A 93 6.39 15.69 2.25
CA GLN A 93 7.21 16.83 2.66
C GLN A 93 8.25 16.39 3.68
N LYS A 94 9.37 17.08 3.77
CA LYS A 94 10.36 16.84 4.83
C LYS A 94 9.69 17.15 6.19
N THR A 95 9.66 16.15 7.06
CA THR A 95 9.17 16.24 8.44
C THR A 95 10.31 15.84 9.38
N ASP A 96 10.13 16.07 10.68
CA ASP A 96 11.10 15.63 11.68
C ASP A 96 11.39 14.13 11.56
N SER A 97 12.63 13.76 11.82
CA SER A 97 13.20 12.42 11.60
C SER A 97 12.49 11.26 12.31
N GLN A 98 11.57 11.54 13.22
CA GLN A 98 10.84 10.52 13.99
C GLN A 98 9.52 10.09 13.33
N THR A 99 9.09 10.73 12.24
CA THR A 99 7.82 10.39 11.59
C THR A 99 8.00 9.26 10.58
N SER A 100 7.32 8.15 10.77
CA SER A 100 7.31 7.01 9.83
C SER A 100 6.98 7.45 8.41
N LYS A 101 7.81 7.03 7.43
CA LYS A 101 7.61 7.29 5.98
C LYS A 101 6.21 6.86 5.53
N TYR A 102 5.77 5.67 5.94
CA TYR A 102 4.43 5.14 5.71
C TYR A 102 3.69 4.90 7.03
N LYS A 103 2.39 5.15 7.02
CA LYS A 103 1.45 4.80 8.09
C LYS A 103 0.28 4.05 7.47
N ASN A 104 0.02 2.82 7.90
CA ASN A 104 -1.13 2.03 7.46
C ASN A 104 -2.28 2.16 8.46
N SER A 105 -3.51 1.97 7.99
CA SER A 105 -4.66 1.75 8.87
C SER A 105 -4.36 0.61 9.84
N ARG A 106 -4.91 0.70 11.05
CA ARG A 106 -4.95 -0.46 11.97
C ARG A 106 -5.88 -1.53 11.42
N SER A 107 -5.76 -2.75 11.88
CA SER A 107 -6.74 -3.80 11.59
C SER A 107 -8.13 -3.41 12.11
N THR A 108 -9.14 -3.74 11.33
CA THR A 108 -10.56 -3.47 11.60
C THR A 108 -11.38 -4.72 11.28
N ALA A 109 -12.70 -4.69 11.47
CA ALA A 109 -13.57 -5.79 11.08
C ALA A 109 -13.53 -6.13 9.57
N ILE A 110 -13.11 -5.19 8.72
CA ILE A 110 -13.05 -5.34 7.26
C ILE A 110 -11.62 -5.33 6.70
N PHE A 111 -10.61 -5.10 7.51
CA PHE A 111 -9.20 -5.03 7.08
C PHE A 111 -8.31 -5.85 8.00
N ASN A 112 -7.71 -6.90 7.47
CA ASN A 112 -6.68 -7.69 8.13
C ASN A 112 -5.34 -7.53 7.37
N LYS A 113 -4.38 -6.86 8.02
CA LYS A 113 -3.07 -6.58 7.44
C LYS A 113 -2.24 -7.84 7.13
N SER A 114 -2.50 -8.94 7.83
CA SER A 114 -1.83 -10.23 7.58
C SER A 114 -2.44 -11.01 6.42
N TYR A 115 -3.57 -10.58 5.88
CA TYR A 115 -4.27 -11.27 4.78
C TYR A 115 -4.28 -10.45 3.49
N GLU A 116 -4.41 -9.12 3.60
CA GLU A 116 -4.60 -8.24 2.46
C GLU A 116 -3.26 -7.84 1.82
N LEU A 117 -3.19 -7.96 0.51
CA LEU A 117 -2.05 -7.52 -0.31
C LEU A 117 -2.46 -6.33 -1.18
N TYR A 118 -1.59 -5.33 -1.27
CA TYR A 118 -1.83 -4.17 -2.12
C TYR A 118 -1.98 -4.57 -3.59
N HIS A 119 -2.95 -3.97 -4.28
CA HIS A 119 -3.25 -4.17 -5.70
C HIS A 119 -3.76 -5.57 -6.07
N MET A 120 -4.11 -6.43 -5.11
CA MET A 120 -4.53 -7.81 -5.36
C MET A 120 -5.78 -7.90 -6.25
N ASP A 121 -6.76 -7.00 -6.07
CA ASP A 121 -8.01 -6.97 -6.85
C ASP A 121 -7.79 -6.82 -8.36
N ARG A 122 -6.67 -6.21 -8.75
CA ARG A 122 -6.28 -6.02 -10.14
C ARG A 122 -5.31 -7.09 -10.62
N ALA A 123 -4.30 -7.39 -9.79
CA ALA A 123 -3.29 -8.40 -10.10
C ALA A 123 -3.93 -9.76 -10.42
N LYS A 124 -4.96 -10.18 -9.71
CA LYS A 124 -5.66 -11.44 -9.98
C LYS A 124 -6.34 -11.51 -11.35
N LYS A 125 -6.75 -10.37 -11.91
CA LYS A 125 -7.34 -10.33 -13.26
C LYS A 125 -6.28 -10.54 -14.33
N SER A 126 -5.09 -9.97 -14.13
CA SER A 126 -3.95 -10.10 -15.04
C SER A 126 -3.24 -11.46 -14.84
N SER A 127 -3.14 -11.97 -13.61
CA SER A 127 -2.52 -13.27 -13.32
C SER A 127 -3.27 -14.45 -13.97
N GLY A 128 -4.55 -14.32 -14.24
CA GLY A 128 -5.32 -15.34 -14.98
C GLY A 128 -4.76 -15.64 -16.37
N LYS A 129 -3.97 -14.73 -16.95
CA LYS A 129 -3.31 -14.91 -18.26
C LYS A 129 -1.92 -15.56 -18.14
N THR A 130 -1.17 -15.23 -17.07
CA THR A 130 0.24 -15.64 -16.89
C THR A 130 0.42 -16.78 -15.89
N SER A 131 -0.59 -17.02 -15.04
CA SER A 131 -0.55 -17.97 -13.92
C SER A 131 0.57 -17.64 -12.90
N GLU A 132 1.05 -16.41 -12.87
CA GLU A 132 2.08 -15.94 -11.95
C GLU A 132 1.72 -14.59 -11.34
N ILE A 133 2.24 -14.32 -10.13
CA ILE A 133 2.13 -13.06 -9.41
C ILE A 133 3.53 -12.60 -8.99
N TYR A 134 3.81 -11.32 -9.22
CA TYR A 134 5.02 -10.64 -8.73
C TYR A 134 4.75 -10.11 -7.34
N LEU A 135 5.51 -10.57 -6.36
CA LEU A 135 5.41 -10.14 -4.96
C LEU A 135 6.55 -9.19 -4.63
N MET A 136 6.20 -7.99 -4.20
CA MET A 136 7.07 -6.86 -3.87
C MET A 136 6.87 -6.41 -2.43
N GLU A 137 7.69 -5.47 -1.95
CA GLU A 137 7.60 -4.99 -0.57
C GLU A 137 6.65 -3.80 -0.42
N GLY A 138 6.72 -2.84 -1.33
CA GLY A 138 6.10 -1.53 -1.17
C GLY A 138 5.10 -1.12 -2.25
N PHE A 139 4.42 -0.03 -1.97
CA PHE A 139 3.42 0.57 -2.87
C PHE A 139 4.06 1.09 -4.16
N MET A 140 5.24 1.71 -4.03
CA MET A 140 5.91 2.35 -5.17
C MET A 140 6.45 1.29 -6.14
N ASP A 141 6.93 0.16 -5.62
CA ASP A 141 7.42 -0.96 -6.44
C ASP A 141 6.31 -1.53 -7.33
N VAL A 142 5.11 -1.73 -6.77
CA VAL A 142 3.93 -2.16 -7.53
C VAL A 142 3.53 -1.13 -8.58
N ILE A 143 3.62 0.17 -8.26
CA ILE A 143 3.31 1.24 -9.20
C ILE A 143 4.35 1.30 -10.31
N ALA A 144 5.64 1.14 -10.00
CA ALA A 144 6.71 1.07 -10.98
C ALA A 144 6.55 -0.15 -11.90
N ALA A 145 6.25 -1.33 -11.33
CA ALA A 145 5.94 -2.54 -12.08
C ALA A 145 4.77 -2.33 -13.06
N TYR A 146 3.68 -1.71 -12.60
CA TYR A 146 2.55 -1.37 -13.45
C TYR A 146 2.94 -0.44 -14.61
N ARG A 147 3.76 0.59 -14.35
CA ARG A 147 4.29 1.50 -15.39
C ARG A 147 5.14 0.76 -16.42
N ALA A 148 5.86 -0.28 -15.99
CA ALA A 148 6.64 -1.17 -16.85
C ALA A 148 5.80 -2.25 -17.57
N GLY A 149 4.46 -2.25 -17.40
CA GLY A 149 3.55 -3.21 -18.03
C GLY A 149 3.34 -4.51 -17.23
N ILE A 150 3.84 -4.60 -16.00
CA ILE A 150 3.65 -5.75 -15.10
C ILE A 150 2.42 -5.48 -14.23
N GLU A 151 1.24 -5.86 -14.71
CA GLU A 151 -0.04 -5.59 -14.04
C GLU A 151 -0.38 -6.58 -12.91
N ASN A 152 0.30 -7.71 -12.83
CA ASN A 152 0.11 -8.78 -11.85
C ASN A 152 1.08 -8.67 -10.65
N ALA A 153 1.51 -7.45 -10.31
CA ALA A 153 2.32 -7.15 -9.14
C ALA A 153 1.45 -6.83 -7.91
N VAL A 154 1.88 -7.31 -6.74
CA VAL A 154 1.26 -7.08 -5.42
C VAL A 154 2.33 -6.76 -4.38
N ALA A 155 1.96 -6.14 -3.24
CA ALA A 155 2.90 -5.88 -2.15
C ALA A 155 2.33 -6.20 -0.76
N SER A 156 3.23 -6.59 0.15
CA SER A 156 2.94 -6.86 1.57
C SER A 156 2.86 -5.62 2.46
N MET A 157 3.11 -4.43 1.90
CA MET A 157 2.89 -3.11 2.53
C MET A 157 3.71 -2.88 3.81
N GLY A 158 4.99 -3.26 3.81
CA GLY A 158 5.89 -3.06 4.94
C GLY A 158 5.62 -4.00 6.13
N THR A 159 5.01 -5.15 5.87
CA THR A 159 4.95 -6.30 6.79
C THR A 159 5.68 -7.48 6.18
N ALA A 160 6.24 -8.33 7.01
CA ALA A 160 6.71 -9.64 6.54
C ALA A 160 5.55 -10.41 5.89
N LEU A 161 5.87 -11.21 4.89
CA LEU A 161 4.91 -12.15 4.31
C LEU A 161 4.40 -13.08 5.40
N SER A 162 3.09 -13.21 5.55
CA SER A 162 2.45 -14.07 6.53
C SER A 162 1.93 -15.35 5.87
N ARG A 163 1.61 -16.35 6.69
CA ARG A 163 0.95 -17.58 6.23
C ARG A 163 -0.40 -17.28 5.56
N GLU A 164 -1.16 -16.32 6.09
CA GLU A 164 -2.46 -15.92 5.51
C GLU A 164 -2.28 -15.27 4.13
N HIS A 165 -1.25 -14.44 3.93
CA HIS A 165 -0.90 -13.93 2.61
C HIS A 165 -0.59 -15.08 1.63
N VAL A 166 0.19 -16.07 2.07
CA VAL A 166 0.55 -17.22 1.23
C VAL A 166 -0.68 -18.04 0.87
N GLU A 167 -1.56 -18.32 1.83
CA GLU A 167 -2.82 -19.05 1.56
C GLU A 167 -3.74 -18.27 0.62
N HIS A 168 -3.72 -16.94 0.68
CA HIS A 168 -4.45 -16.10 -0.26
C HIS A 168 -3.85 -16.21 -1.68
N LEU A 169 -2.51 -16.11 -1.80
CA LEU A 169 -1.79 -16.24 -3.08
C LEU A 169 -1.97 -17.61 -3.72
N LYS A 170 -1.92 -18.71 -2.94
CA LYS A 170 -2.11 -20.09 -3.43
C LYS A 170 -3.41 -20.31 -4.20
N ARG A 171 -4.46 -19.55 -3.85
CA ARG A 171 -5.76 -19.64 -4.53
C ARG A 171 -5.79 -18.94 -5.90
N LEU A 172 -4.82 -18.07 -6.15
CA LEU A 172 -4.85 -17.14 -7.28
C LEU A 172 -3.73 -17.38 -8.31
N THR A 173 -2.64 -18.01 -7.90
CA THR A 173 -1.50 -18.24 -8.78
C THR A 173 -0.88 -19.62 -8.59
N LYS A 174 -0.18 -20.08 -9.63
CA LYS A 174 0.60 -21.33 -9.59
C LYS A 174 2.10 -21.07 -9.41
N LYS A 175 2.52 -19.82 -9.49
CA LYS A 175 3.93 -19.42 -9.38
C LYS A 175 4.03 -18.02 -8.78
N LEU A 176 5.00 -17.81 -7.89
CA LEU A 176 5.37 -16.51 -7.39
C LEU A 176 6.71 -16.06 -7.96
N VAL A 177 6.81 -14.78 -8.25
CA VAL A 177 8.05 -14.10 -8.60
C VAL A 177 8.36 -13.11 -7.50
N LEU A 178 9.36 -13.37 -6.66
CA LEU A 178 9.77 -12.47 -5.60
C LEU A 178 10.68 -11.40 -6.18
N VAL A 179 10.33 -10.13 -5.96
CA VAL A 179 11.06 -8.95 -6.43
C VAL A 179 11.17 -7.99 -5.26
N TYR A 180 12.07 -8.29 -4.34
CA TYR A 180 12.31 -7.52 -3.13
C TYR A 180 13.55 -6.62 -3.32
N ASP A 181 13.74 -5.67 -2.40
CA ASP A 181 14.86 -4.72 -2.46
C ASP A 181 16.20 -5.46 -2.52
N GLY A 182 17.16 -4.90 -3.26
CA GLY A 182 18.48 -5.48 -3.43
C GLY A 182 19.39 -5.37 -2.20
N ASP A 183 19.00 -4.57 -1.21
CA ASP A 183 19.78 -4.33 0.00
C ASP A 183 19.74 -5.53 0.97
N LYS A 184 20.49 -5.44 2.08
CA LYS A 184 20.56 -6.50 3.09
C LYS A 184 19.20 -6.79 3.75
N ALA A 185 18.36 -5.78 3.89
CA ALA A 185 17.04 -5.95 4.51
C ALA A 185 16.10 -6.70 3.58
N GLY A 186 16.06 -6.35 2.27
CA GLY A 186 15.28 -7.04 1.25
C GLY A 186 15.76 -8.47 1.01
N GLN A 187 17.08 -8.72 1.05
CA GLN A 187 17.61 -10.08 0.98
C GLN A 187 17.16 -10.93 2.19
N ALA A 188 17.18 -10.37 3.40
CA ALA A 188 16.70 -11.06 4.58
C ALA A 188 15.17 -11.28 4.54
N ALA A 189 14.41 -10.33 3.99
CA ALA A 189 12.98 -10.45 3.77
C ALA A 189 12.65 -11.55 2.74
N THR A 190 13.45 -11.65 1.65
CA THR A 190 13.35 -12.74 0.66
C THR A 190 13.50 -14.11 1.31
N LEU A 191 14.52 -14.32 2.14
CA LEU A 191 14.73 -15.61 2.83
C LEU A 191 13.56 -15.95 3.74
N LYS A 192 13.06 -14.99 4.52
CA LYS A 192 11.86 -15.20 5.38
C LYS A 192 10.61 -15.50 4.55
N ALA A 193 10.44 -14.85 3.41
CA ALA A 193 9.32 -15.12 2.52
C ALA A 193 9.36 -16.55 1.97
N LEU A 194 10.54 -17.05 1.61
CA LEU A 194 10.71 -18.44 1.14
C LEU A 194 10.30 -19.47 2.20
N ASP A 195 10.63 -19.23 3.48
CA ASP A 195 10.23 -20.12 4.58
C ASP A 195 8.69 -20.19 4.74
N GLU A 196 7.98 -19.09 4.48
CA GLU A 196 6.52 -19.04 4.58
C GLU A 196 5.80 -19.60 3.34
N ILE A 197 6.37 -19.44 2.14
CA ILE A 197 5.72 -19.80 0.86
C ILE A 197 5.52 -21.31 0.74
N GLY A 198 6.47 -22.13 1.21
CA GLY A 198 6.39 -23.58 1.16
C GLY A 198 6.43 -24.12 -0.29
N ASP A 199 5.39 -24.88 -0.71
CA ASP A 199 5.41 -25.67 -1.95
C ASP A 199 5.05 -24.90 -3.24
N ILE A 200 4.76 -23.60 -3.17
CA ILE A 200 4.50 -22.81 -4.39
C ILE A 200 5.82 -22.68 -5.17
N PRO A 201 5.86 -22.95 -6.48
CA PRO A 201 7.02 -22.63 -7.30
C PRO A 201 7.38 -21.16 -7.22
N VAL A 202 8.63 -20.86 -6.87
CA VAL A 202 9.13 -19.50 -6.69
C VAL A 202 10.27 -19.22 -7.67
N GLN A 203 10.23 -18.05 -8.28
CA GLN A 203 11.36 -17.44 -8.96
C GLN A 203 11.78 -16.20 -8.16
N ILE A 204 13.08 -15.97 -8.00
CA ILE A 204 13.61 -14.79 -7.35
C ILE A 204 14.24 -13.92 -8.42
N VAL A 205 13.90 -12.64 -8.40
CA VAL A 205 14.55 -11.59 -9.17
C VAL A 205 15.44 -10.79 -8.23
N SER A 206 16.75 -10.85 -8.44
CA SER A 206 17.72 -10.10 -7.65
C SER A 206 17.88 -8.70 -8.23
N MET A 207 17.59 -7.68 -7.44
CA MET A 207 17.83 -6.29 -7.82
C MET A 207 19.34 -6.01 -7.78
N PRO A 208 19.89 -5.33 -8.81
CA PRO A 208 21.31 -4.97 -8.84
C PRO A 208 21.60 -3.78 -7.90
N ASP A 209 22.86 -3.62 -7.51
CA ASP A 209 23.41 -2.42 -6.87
C ASP A 209 22.65 -1.90 -5.63
N ASN A 210 21.99 -2.80 -4.89
CA ASN A 210 21.11 -2.50 -3.75
C ASN A 210 19.90 -1.61 -4.09
N LEU A 211 19.49 -1.50 -5.35
CA LEU A 211 18.32 -0.75 -5.78
C LEU A 211 17.02 -1.41 -5.27
N ASP A 212 15.97 -0.61 -5.11
CA ASP A 212 14.62 -1.12 -5.01
C ASP A 212 13.96 -1.22 -6.41
N PRO A 213 12.83 -1.94 -6.57
CA PRO A 213 12.16 -2.05 -7.87
C PRO A 213 11.68 -0.72 -8.44
N ASP A 214 11.30 0.28 -7.60
CA ASP A 214 10.90 1.62 -8.04
C ASP A 214 12.09 2.42 -8.63
N GLU A 215 13.30 2.16 -8.12
CA GLU A 215 14.54 2.79 -8.62
C GLU A 215 15.06 2.11 -9.90
N TYR A 216 14.80 0.81 -10.06
CA TYR A 216 15.29 0.02 -11.19
C TYR A 216 14.42 0.17 -12.45
N LEU A 217 13.09 0.29 -12.31
CA LEU A 217 12.08 0.36 -13.38
C LEU A 217 11.77 1.81 -13.79
#